data_3104f2217cff48e7a3b14a417d78cc14
#
_entry.id   3104f2217cff48e7a3b14a417d78cc14
#
_cell.length_a   1.000
_cell.length_b   1.000
_cell.length_c   1.000
_cell.angle_alpha   90.00
_cell.angle_beta   90.00
_cell.angle_gamma   90.00
#
_symmetry.space_group_name_H-M   'P 1'
#
loop_
_entity.id
_entity.type
_entity.pdbx_description
1 polymer ?
#
loop_
_entity_poly.entity_id
_entity_poly.type
_entity_poly.pdbx_seq_one_letter_code
_entity_poly.pdbx_strand_id
1 'polypeptide(L)'
;MARTTIREEDITSGAVPTTGIVGVSTFTASGTWTKATRESALGVTIKRLIVYVTGGGGGGGRATAADVGTRLGACGGGSGATAIGVLDVSAITSETVTVGTGGAGGNPTGGTGGTSSFGAHYSATGGSGGSEGSESANSVGGAGGTATGGDLNISGGGGGSHGSNTYNNSGGAGGSSYWGGGARSRGGNSTGDAATTYGSGGGGGTTKQSGSNYSGGAGADGVVIVWEIAG
;
A
#
# COMPACT_ATOMS: atom_id res chain seq x y z
N MET A 1 22.27 15.34 -39.11
CA MET A 1 21.41 15.76 -37.98
C MET A 1 22.15 16.79 -37.18
N ALA A 2 21.61 17.99 -37.08
CA ALA A 2 22.21 19.07 -36.29
C ALA A 2 22.04 18.73 -34.80
N ARG A 3 23.13 18.68 -34.08
CA ARG A 3 23.14 18.45 -32.63
C ARG A 3 22.86 19.84 -31.98
N THR A 4 21.65 20.00 -31.41
CA THR A 4 21.34 21.19 -30.63
C THR A 4 22.16 21.15 -29.34
N THR A 5 23.20 21.98 -29.23
CA THR A 5 23.94 22.13 -27.99
C THR A 5 23.23 23.15 -27.13
N ILE A 6 22.70 22.72 -25.97
CA ILE A 6 22.17 23.64 -24.95
C ILE A 6 23.39 24.37 -24.37
N ARG A 7 23.45 25.67 -24.45
CA ARG A 7 24.53 26.49 -23.89
C ARG A 7 24.18 26.91 -22.47
N GLU A 8 25.19 27.19 -21.67
CA GLU A 8 25.03 27.62 -20.28
C GLU A 8 24.18 28.90 -20.16
N GLU A 9 24.25 29.76 -21.16
CA GLU A 9 23.40 30.96 -21.30
C GLU A 9 21.92 30.67 -21.51
N ASP A 10 21.57 29.52 -22.08
CA ASP A 10 20.18 29.05 -22.25
C ASP A 10 19.56 28.64 -20.92
N ILE A 11 20.40 28.26 -19.94
CA ILE A 11 19.98 27.86 -18.60
C ILE A 11 19.81 29.09 -17.69
N THR A 12 20.62 30.11 -17.88
CA THR A 12 20.59 31.34 -17.07
C THR A 12 19.48 32.32 -17.47
N SER A 13 18.93 32.19 -18.67
CA SER A 13 17.88 33.10 -19.20
C SER A 13 16.44 32.72 -18.79
N GLY A 14 16.25 31.78 -17.88
CA GLY A 14 14.91 31.33 -17.44
C GLY A 14 14.13 30.51 -18.47
N ALA A 15 14.77 30.09 -19.56
CA ALA A 15 14.21 29.24 -20.58
C ALA A 15 14.42 27.75 -20.27
N VAL A 16 14.26 27.33 -19.02
CA VAL A 16 14.00 25.91 -18.74
C VAL A 16 12.68 25.59 -19.45
N PRO A 17 12.65 24.57 -20.33
CA PRO A 17 11.38 24.19 -20.97
C PRO A 17 10.29 24.04 -19.90
N THR A 18 9.26 24.89 -19.97
CA THR A 18 8.14 24.90 -19.02
C THR A 18 7.16 23.76 -19.32
N THR A 19 7.58 22.78 -20.11
CA THR A 19 6.80 21.61 -20.51
C THR A 19 7.43 20.34 -19.98
N GLY A 20 6.60 19.45 -19.43
CA GLY A 20 7.04 18.18 -18.85
C GLY A 20 6.81 18.10 -17.34
N ILE A 21 7.45 17.11 -16.70
CA ILE A 21 7.36 16.91 -15.24
C ILE A 21 8.19 18.00 -14.57
N VAL A 22 7.53 18.82 -13.75
CA VAL A 22 8.12 19.97 -13.06
C VAL A 22 8.20 19.80 -11.55
N GLY A 23 7.43 18.87 -10.99
CA GLY A 23 7.43 18.62 -9.56
C GLY A 23 6.81 17.30 -9.18
N VAL A 24 7.04 16.91 -7.92
CA VAL A 24 6.43 15.73 -7.29
C VAL A 24 5.97 16.11 -5.89
N SER A 25 4.73 15.74 -5.56
CA SER A 25 4.18 15.83 -4.21
C SER A 25 3.89 14.42 -3.70
N THR A 26 4.44 14.06 -2.54
CA THR A 26 4.20 12.75 -1.91
C THR A 26 3.43 12.94 -0.61
N PHE A 27 2.30 12.27 -0.48
CA PHE A 27 1.45 12.28 0.70
C PHE A 27 1.54 10.91 1.39
N THR A 28 2.12 10.90 2.58
CA THR A 28 2.15 9.75 3.50
C THR A 28 1.14 9.88 4.63
N ALA A 29 0.39 10.99 4.66
CA ALA A 29 -0.74 11.27 5.51
C ALA A 29 -1.78 12.07 4.72
N SER A 30 -3.03 12.02 5.15
CA SER A 30 -4.12 12.77 4.51
C SER A 30 -3.86 14.28 4.55
N GLY A 31 -4.27 14.99 3.50
CA GLY A 31 -4.02 16.42 3.35
C GLY A 31 -4.77 17.00 2.16
N THR A 32 -4.25 18.09 1.61
CA THR A 32 -4.82 18.74 0.43
C THR A 32 -3.71 19.07 -0.57
N TRP A 33 -3.89 18.68 -1.81
CA TRP A 33 -3.10 19.22 -2.91
C TRP A 33 -3.72 20.54 -3.38
N THR A 34 -2.93 21.63 -3.43
CA THR A 34 -3.41 22.95 -3.84
C THR A 34 -2.57 23.47 -5.00
N LYS A 35 -3.22 23.69 -6.14
CA LYS A 35 -2.58 24.10 -7.40
C LYS A 35 -1.76 25.38 -7.23
N ALA A 36 -2.37 26.46 -6.71
CA ALA A 36 -1.71 27.76 -6.55
C ALA A 36 -0.44 27.67 -5.67
N THR A 37 -0.47 26.87 -4.61
CA THR A 37 0.71 26.66 -3.74
C THR A 37 1.83 25.97 -4.50
N ARG A 38 1.50 24.97 -5.32
CA ARG A 38 2.50 24.24 -6.12
C ARG A 38 3.04 25.07 -7.25
N GLU A 39 2.18 25.79 -7.98
CA GLU A 39 2.59 26.72 -9.03
C GLU A 39 3.52 27.83 -8.52
N SER A 40 3.20 28.40 -7.34
CA SER A 40 4.05 29.40 -6.68
C SER A 40 5.42 28.82 -6.30
N ALA A 41 5.46 27.59 -5.79
CA ALA A 41 6.71 26.95 -5.40
C ALA A 41 7.60 26.56 -6.60
N LEU A 42 6.97 26.20 -7.74
CA LEU A 42 7.66 25.72 -8.94
C LEU A 42 7.94 26.83 -9.96
N GLY A 43 7.25 27.97 -9.85
CA GLY A 43 7.37 29.09 -10.80
C GLY A 43 6.76 28.83 -12.18
N VAL A 44 5.87 27.82 -12.31
CA VAL A 44 5.28 27.39 -13.59
C VAL A 44 3.79 27.08 -13.44
N THR A 45 3.04 27.13 -14.55
CA THR A 45 1.63 26.73 -14.55
C THR A 45 1.48 25.22 -14.72
N ILE A 46 0.76 24.57 -13.81
CA ILE A 46 0.46 23.15 -13.85
C ILE A 46 -0.80 22.92 -14.67
N LYS A 47 -0.73 22.05 -15.68
CA LYS A 47 -1.85 21.72 -16.56
C LYS A 47 -2.39 20.30 -16.33
N ARG A 48 -1.51 19.37 -15.98
CA ARG A 48 -1.86 17.95 -15.76
C ARG A 48 -1.14 17.40 -14.55
N LEU A 49 -1.72 16.34 -13.99
CA LEU A 49 -1.11 15.52 -12.94
C LEU A 49 -1.04 14.08 -13.42
N ILE A 50 0.03 13.35 -13.05
CA ILE A 50 -0.01 11.90 -13.01
C ILE A 50 -0.13 11.54 -11.53
N VAL A 51 -1.21 10.85 -11.17
CA VAL A 51 -1.52 10.55 -9.78
C VAL A 51 -1.47 9.04 -9.55
N TYR A 52 -0.74 8.64 -8.52
CA TYR A 52 -0.69 7.27 -8.00
C TYR A 52 -1.40 7.27 -6.65
N VAL A 53 -2.44 6.47 -6.51
CA VAL A 53 -3.20 6.32 -5.27
C VAL A 53 -3.12 4.87 -4.84
N THR A 54 -2.51 4.60 -3.69
CA THR A 54 -2.37 3.24 -3.15
C THR A 54 -3.04 3.14 -1.78
N GLY A 55 -3.95 2.18 -1.61
CA GLY A 55 -4.62 1.89 -0.35
C GLY A 55 -3.68 1.25 0.69
N GLY A 56 -4.08 1.25 1.97
CA GLY A 56 -3.34 0.59 3.04
C GLY A 56 -3.37 -0.94 2.92
N GLY A 57 -2.33 -1.64 3.37
CA GLY A 57 -2.32 -3.09 3.47
C GLY A 57 -3.11 -3.61 4.66
N GLY A 58 -3.67 -4.81 4.59
CA GLY A 58 -4.29 -5.50 5.72
C GLY A 58 -3.25 -6.08 6.69
N GLY A 59 -3.60 -6.22 7.97
CA GLY A 59 -2.77 -6.88 8.97
C GLY A 59 -2.86 -8.41 8.84
N GLY A 60 -1.84 -9.14 9.30
CA GLY A 60 -1.87 -10.60 9.42
C GLY A 60 -2.72 -11.06 10.60
N GLY A 61 -3.18 -12.30 10.58
CA GLY A 61 -3.95 -12.93 11.65
C GLY A 61 -3.09 -13.43 12.81
N ARG A 62 -3.73 -13.76 13.96
CA ARG A 62 -3.09 -14.35 15.14
C ARG A 62 -3.06 -15.88 15.02
N ALA A 63 -1.95 -16.48 15.41
CA ALA A 63 -1.93 -17.90 15.75
C ALA A 63 -2.34 -18.08 17.21
N THR A 64 -3.40 -18.88 17.43
CA THR A 64 -3.94 -19.19 18.77
C THR A 64 -3.15 -20.33 19.38
N ALA A 65 -3.02 -20.36 20.72
CA ALA A 65 -2.42 -21.48 21.42
C ALA A 65 -3.11 -22.79 21.03
N ALA A 66 -2.31 -23.75 20.61
CA ALA A 66 -2.76 -25.06 20.19
C ALA A 66 -2.60 -26.11 21.32
N ASP A 67 -3.25 -27.22 21.21
CA ASP A 67 -3.03 -28.36 22.09
C ASP A 67 -1.61 -28.92 21.94
N VAL A 68 -1.17 -29.71 22.96
CA VAL A 68 0.17 -30.32 22.95
C VAL A 68 0.41 -31.10 21.67
N GLY A 69 1.45 -30.71 20.91
CA GLY A 69 1.84 -31.37 19.66
C GLY A 69 1.30 -30.71 18.38
N THR A 70 0.37 -29.78 18.48
CA THR A 70 -0.18 -29.06 17.32
C THR A 70 0.66 -27.81 17.01
N ARG A 71 0.82 -27.52 15.73
CA ARG A 71 1.53 -26.33 15.22
C ARG A 71 0.60 -25.53 14.34
N LEU A 72 0.44 -24.25 14.66
CA LEU A 72 -0.47 -23.37 13.92
C LEU A 72 0.27 -22.17 13.34
N GLY A 73 -0.12 -21.82 12.13
CA GLY A 73 0.18 -20.55 11.51
C GLY A 73 -1.12 -19.78 11.25
N ALA A 74 -1.06 -18.50 11.30
CA ALA A 74 -2.16 -17.64 10.86
C ALA A 74 -1.87 -17.09 9.46
N CYS A 75 -2.89 -16.53 8.83
CA CYS A 75 -2.79 -16.03 7.46
C CYS A 75 -2.21 -14.64 7.38
N GLY A 76 -1.56 -14.32 6.27
CA GLY A 76 -1.11 -12.97 5.95
C GLY A 76 -2.28 -12.08 5.52
N GLY A 77 -2.16 -10.77 5.74
CA GLY A 77 -3.07 -9.74 5.22
C GLY A 77 -2.86 -9.50 3.73
N GLY A 78 -3.90 -9.10 3.01
CA GLY A 78 -3.80 -8.66 1.61
C GLY A 78 -3.17 -7.28 1.48
N SER A 79 -2.67 -6.91 0.30
CA SER A 79 -2.19 -5.55 0.05
C SER A 79 -3.31 -4.64 -0.45
N GLY A 80 -3.13 -3.32 -0.29
CA GLY A 80 -3.96 -2.31 -0.93
C GLY A 80 -3.78 -2.31 -2.45
N ALA A 81 -4.82 -1.87 -3.15
CA ALA A 81 -4.79 -1.66 -4.59
C ALA A 81 -4.05 -0.37 -4.96
N THR A 82 -3.79 -0.17 -6.27
CA THR A 82 -3.23 1.09 -6.79
C THR A 82 -4.00 1.56 -8.02
N ALA A 83 -4.50 2.80 -7.97
CA ALA A 83 -5.01 3.52 -9.14
C ALA A 83 -3.93 4.46 -9.66
N ILE A 84 -3.74 4.49 -10.98
CA ILE A 84 -2.82 5.41 -11.67
C ILE A 84 -3.60 6.10 -12.78
N GLY A 85 -3.54 7.43 -12.85
CA GLY A 85 -4.23 8.13 -13.92
C GLY A 85 -3.66 9.52 -14.19
N VAL A 86 -4.01 10.05 -15.35
CA VAL A 86 -3.68 11.40 -15.79
C VAL A 86 -4.89 12.30 -15.61
N LEU A 87 -4.73 13.39 -14.89
CA LEU A 87 -5.79 14.35 -14.61
C LEU A 87 -5.46 15.72 -15.20
N ASP A 88 -6.37 16.27 -16.03
CA ASP A 88 -6.32 17.66 -16.41
C ASP A 88 -6.80 18.53 -15.25
N VAL A 89 -5.96 19.45 -14.82
CA VAL A 89 -6.26 20.33 -13.68
C VAL A 89 -6.43 21.78 -14.10
N SER A 90 -6.77 22.04 -15.37
CA SER A 90 -6.98 23.41 -15.87
C SER A 90 -8.09 24.14 -15.09
N ALA A 91 -9.16 23.44 -14.69
CA ALA A 91 -10.28 23.95 -13.92
C ALA A 91 -10.23 23.55 -12.42
N ILE A 92 -9.23 22.81 -11.97
CA ILE A 92 -9.11 22.34 -10.59
C ILE A 92 -8.16 23.25 -9.83
N THR A 93 -8.61 23.73 -8.66
CA THR A 93 -7.81 24.59 -7.79
C THR A 93 -7.17 23.84 -6.62
N SER A 94 -7.87 22.81 -6.11
CA SER A 94 -7.39 21.96 -5.01
C SER A 94 -8.11 20.63 -5.01
N GLU A 95 -7.48 19.60 -4.45
CA GLU A 95 -8.07 18.28 -4.22
C GLU A 95 -7.73 17.76 -2.83
N THR A 96 -8.72 17.12 -2.20
CA THR A 96 -8.52 16.41 -0.94
C THR A 96 -7.76 15.13 -1.21
N VAL A 97 -6.72 14.90 -0.45
CA VAL A 97 -5.92 13.66 -0.49
C VAL A 97 -6.21 12.87 0.78
N THR A 98 -6.74 11.67 0.62
CA THR A 98 -6.89 10.71 1.72
C THR A 98 -5.81 9.64 1.59
N VAL A 99 -5.10 9.36 2.66
CA VAL A 99 -4.15 8.25 2.75
C VAL A 99 -4.68 7.24 3.75
N GLY A 100 -4.96 6.03 3.27
CA GLY A 100 -5.47 4.94 4.07
C GLY A 100 -4.39 4.37 4.99
N THR A 101 -4.71 4.15 6.25
CA THR A 101 -3.81 3.51 7.21
C THR A 101 -3.67 2.02 6.96
N GLY A 102 -2.56 1.44 7.35
CA GLY A 102 -2.40 -0.01 7.39
C GLY A 102 -3.30 -0.64 8.45
N GLY A 103 -3.79 -1.84 8.18
CA GLY A 103 -4.56 -2.62 9.13
C GLY A 103 -3.68 -3.12 10.28
N ALA A 104 -4.19 -3.08 11.52
CA ALA A 104 -3.48 -3.60 12.68
C ALA A 104 -3.23 -5.10 12.56
N GLY A 105 -2.11 -5.58 13.11
CA GLY A 105 -1.86 -7.01 13.30
C GLY A 105 -2.93 -7.64 14.19
N GLY A 106 -3.40 -8.82 13.84
CA GLY A 106 -4.63 -9.42 14.38
C GLY A 106 -4.54 -9.98 15.79
N ASN A 107 -5.67 -9.89 16.46
CA ASN A 107 -6.02 -10.53 17.70
C ASN A 107 -7.56 -10.58 17.83
N PRO A 108 -8.26 -11.56 17.22
CA PRO A 108 -7.78 -12.75 16.48
C PRO A 108 -7.43 -12.53 15.01
N THR A 109 -8.25 -11.80 14.24
CA THR A 109 -8.07 -11.53 12.81
C THR A 109 -7.31 -10.22 12.58
N GLY A 110 -6.58 -10.10 11.48
CA GLY A 110 -5.95 -8.88 11.08
C GLY A 110 -6.96 -7.78 10.74
N GLY A 111 -6.60 -6.52 10.98
CA GLY A 111 -7.40 -5.36 10.57
C GLY A 111 -7.36 -5.18 9.06
N THR A 112 -8.42 -4.63 8.48
CA THR A 112 -8.46 -4.20 7.08
C THR A 112 -7.71 -2.88 6.92
N GLY A 113 -6.95 -2.72 5.85
CA GLY A 113 -6.31 -1.46 5.49
C GLY A 113 -7.32 -0.40 5.04
N GLY A 114 -6.98 0.87 5.23
CA GLY A 114 -7.80 2.00 4.85
C GLY A 114 -7.77 2.28 3.35
N THR A 115 -8.80 2.95 2.86
CA THR A 115 -8.91 3.45 1.49
C THR A 115 -8.10 4.74 1.32
N SER A 116 -7.34 4.85 0.23
CA SER A 116 -6.72 6.10 -0.22
C SER A 116 -7.50 6.69 -1.39
N SER A 117 -7.52 8.02 -1.52
CA SER A 117 -8.14 8.71 -2.64
C SER A 117 -7.47 10.03 -2.99
N PHE A 118 -7.66 10.46 -4.24
CA PHE A 118 -7.35 11.80 -4.72
C PHE A 118 -8.66 12.42 -5.22
N GLY A 119 -9.26 13.27 -4.38
CA GLY A 119 -10.60 13.79 -4.59
C GLY A 119 -11.62 12.68 -4.85
N ALA A 120 -12.52 12.94 -5.79
CA ALA A 120 -13.45 11.95 -6.33
C ALA A 120 -12.93 11.24 -7.60
N HIS A 121 -11.69 11.56 -8.03
CA HIS A 121 -11.16 11.09 -9.32
C HIS A 121 -10.61 9.67 -9.22
N TYR A 122 -9.79 9.39 -8.21
CA TYR A 122 -9.09 8.11 -8.07
C TYR A 122 -9.27 7.57 -6.65
N SER A 123 -9.57 6.28 -6.55
CA SER A 123 -9.71 5.60 -5.27
C SER A 123 -9.08 4.22 -5.31
N ALA A 124 -8.44 3.83 -4.22
CA ALA A 124 -7.86 2.51 -4.03
C ALA A 124 -8.18 2.00 -2.62
N THR A 125 -8.93 0.90 -2.54
CA THR A 125 -9.27 0.30 -1.24
C THR A 125 -8.06 -0.40 -0.64
N GLY A 126 -8.06 -0.52 0.69
CA GLY A 126 -7.08 -1.32 1.40
C GLY A 126 -7.28 -2.81 1.21
N GLY A 127 -6.27 -3.59 1.57
CA GLY A 127 -6.34 -5.05 1.63
C GLY A 127 -7.07 -5.53 2.88
N SER A 128 -7.72 -6.68 2.79
CA SER A 128 -8.37 -7.33 3.94
C SER A 128 -7.34 -7.91 4.91
N GLY A 129 -7.71 -8.00 6.19
CA GLY A 129 -6.89 -8.70 7.18
C GLY A 129 -6.83 -10.20 6.95
N GLY A 130 -5.74 -10.82 7.39
CA GLY A 130 -5.56 -12.28 7.40
C GLY A 130 -6.39 -12.93 8.50
N SER A 131 -6.89 -14.13 8.23
CA SER A 131 -7.66 -14.90 9.19
C SER A 131 -6.79 -15.45 10.33
N GLU A 132 -7.42 -15.70 11.48
CA GLU A 132 -6.82 -16.43 12.61
C GLU A 132 -6.40 -17.84 12.17
N GLY A 133 -5.28 -18.31 12.69
CA GLY A 133 -4.87 -19.72 12.59
C GLY A 133 -5.60 -20.56 13.63
N SER A 134 -6.37 -21.56 13.19
CA SER A 134 -7.08 -22.49 14.06
C SER A 134 -6.88 -23.95 13.63
N GLU A 135 -7.06 -24.89 14.56
CA GLU A 135 -6.91 -26.31 14.28
C GLU A 135 -8.02 -26.89 13.37
N SER A 136 -9.16 -26.22 13.35
CA SER A 136 -10.39 -26.75 12.75
C SER A 136 -10.65 -26.29 11.31
N ALA A 137 -9.88 -25.38 10.75
CA ALA A 137 -10.20 -24.82 9.43
C ALA A 137 -8.95 -24.45 8.62
N ASN A 138 -9.05 -24.66 7.33
CA ASN A 138 -8.16 -23.99 6.37
C ASN A 138 -8.44 -22.48 6.41
N SER A 139 -7.50 -21.72 6.90
CA SER A 139 -7.60 -20.29 7.02
C SER A 139 -7.16 -19.62 5.72
N VAL A 140 -7.91 -18.61 5.31
CA VAL A 140 -7.70 -17.92 4.03
C VAL A 140 -6.95 -16.60 4.26
N GLY A 141 -5.95 -16.34 3.43
CA GLY A 141 -5.23 -15.06 3.41
C GLY A 141 -6.17 -13.89 3.10
N GLY A 142 -5.82 -12.71 3.59
CA GLY A 142 -6.56 -11.49 3.30
C GLY A 142 -6.63 -11.22 1.79
N ALA A 143 -7.80 -10.84 1.28
CA ALA A 143 -7.95 -10.45 -0.12
C ALA A 143 -7.23 -9.12 -0.38
N GLY A 144 -6.70 -8.97 -1.59
CA GLY A 144 -6.17 -7.68 -2.06
C GLY A 144 -7.28 -6.66 -2.27
N GLY A 145 -6.94 -5.37 -2.16
CA GLY A 145 -7.83 -4.25 -2.44
C GLY A 145 -8.18 -4.13 -3.92
N THR A 146 -9.12 -3.25 -4.22
CA THR A 146 -9.54 -2.88 -5.59
C THR A 146 -9.34 -1.39 -5.83
N ALA A 147 -9.07 -0.99 -7.07
CA ALA A 147 -8.88 0.39 -7.47
C ALA A 147 -9.91 0.81 -8.52
N THR A 148 -10.25 2.11 -8.52
CA THR A 148 -11.23 2.68 -9.45
C THR A 148 -10.82 4.10 -9.89
N GLY A 149 -11.33 4.53 -11.04
CA GLY A 149 -11.16 5.87 -11.59
C GLY A 149 -9.86 6.08 -12.38
N GLY A 150 -8.81 5.31 -12.14
CA GLY A 150 -7.55 5.43 -12.87
C GLY A 150 -7.61 4.93 -14.30
N ASP A 151 -6.71 5.42 -15.13
CA ASP A 151 -6.44 4.86 -16.47
C ASP A 151 -5.90 3.43 -16.34
N LEU A 152 -5.16 3.16 -15.26
CA LEU A 152 -4.71 1.85 -14.87
C LEU A 152 -5.14 1.57 -13.42
N ASN A 153 -5.93 0.51 -13.21
CA ASN A 153 -6.40 0.06 -11.91
C ASN A 153 -5.78 -1.31 -11.61
N ILE A 154 -4.89 -1.36 -10.63
CA ILE A 154 -4.13 -2.55 -10.23
C ILE A 154 -4.70 -3.07 -8.92
N SER A 155 -5.20 -4.30 -8.92
CA SER A 155 -5.64 -4.96 -7.69
C SER A 155 -4.46 -5.27 -6.78
N GLY A 156 -4.69 -5.22 -5.48
CA GLY A 156 -3.72 -5.66 -4.49
C GLY A 156 -3.50 -7.18 -4.55
N GLY A 157 -2.33 -7.63 -4.12
CA GLY A 157 -2.01 -9.05 -3.95
C GLY A 157 -2.70 -9.63 -2.72
N GLY A 158 -3.20 -10.86 -2.81
CA GLY A 158 -3.72 -11.59 -1.64
C GLY A 158 -2.60 -11.98 -0.67
N GLY A 159 -2.93 -12.06 0.61
CA GLY A 159 -2.06 -12.64 1.64
C GLY A 159 -1.97 -14.16 1.50
N GLY A 160 -0.89 -14.72 2.03
CA GLY A 160 -0.70 -16.17 2.09
C GLY A 160 -1.71 -16.83 3.03
N SER A 161 -2.32 -17.93 2.56
CA SER A 161 -3.16 -18.78 3.37
C SER A 161 -2.31 -19.76 4.22
N HIS A 162 -2.89 -20.27 5.30
CA HIS A 162 -2.30 -21.33 6.08
C HIS A 162 -3.28 -22.51 6.18
N GLY A 163 -2.76 -23.72 5.94
CA GLY A 163 -3.48 -24.95 6.20
C GLY A 163 -3.09 -25.52 7.57
N SER A 164 -4.08 -25.98 8.33
CA SER A 164 -3.85 -26.70 9.59
C SER A 164 -3.16 -28.03 9.32
N ASN A 165 -1.94 -28.23 9.81
CA ASN A 165 -1.32 -29.54 9.86
C ASN A 165 -0.31 -29.66 11.02
N THR A 166 -0.11 -30.88 11.49
CA THR A 166 0.74 -31.23 12.64
C THR A 166 2.22 -30.97 12.43
N TYR A 167 2.65 -30.70 11.20
CA TYR A 167 4.06 -30.67 10.83
C TYR A 167 4.60 -29.30 10.39
N ASN A 168 3.71 -28.39 9.97
CA ASN A 168 4.12 -27.12 9.40
C ASN A 168 3.57 -25.95 10.21
N ASN A 169 4.45 -25.10 10.72
CA ASN A 169 4.09 -23.92 11.50
C ASN A 169 4.61 -22.63 10.86
N SER A 170 4.41 -22.47 9.59
CA SER A 170 4.73 -21.24 8.89
C SER A 170 3.50 -20.33 8.83
N GLY A 171 3.62 -19.09 9.26
CA GLY A 171 2.58 -18.08 9.04
C GLY A 171 2.48 -17.72 7.56
N GLY A 172 1.32 -17.26 7.12
CA GLY A 172 1.14 -16.71 5.78
C GLY A 172 1.95 -15.43 5.57
N ALA A 173 2.58 -15.29 4.41
CA ALA A 173 3.21 -14.02 4.02
C ALA A 173 2.13 -12.96 3.72
N GLY A 174 2.44 -11.69 3.93
CA GLY A 174 1.59 -10.58 3.50
C GLY A 174 1.54 -10.44 1.98
N GLY A 175 0.45 -9.88 1.46
CA GLY A 175 0.27 -9.58 0.04
C GLY A 175 1.24 -8.48 -0.43
N SER A 176 1.79 -8.64 -1.64
CA SER A 176 2.65 -7.64 -2.28
C SER A 176 1.83 -6.51 -2.87
N SER A 177 2.27 -5.27 -2.68
CA SER A 177 1.69 -4.08 -3.28
C SER A 177 2.38 -3.73 -4.62
N TYR A 178 1.88 -2.68 -5.28
CA TYR A 178 2.55 -2.10 -6.46
C TYR A 178 4.00 -1.67 -6.16
N TRP A 179 4.29 -1.23 -4.92
CA TRP A 179 5.58 -0.67 -4.53
C TRP A 179 6.60 -1.72 -4.07
N GLY A 180 6.17 -2.95 -3.80
CA GLY A 180 7.07 -4.03 -3.38
C GLY A 180 6.41 -5.16 -2.63
N GLY A 181 7.27 -6.03 -2.08
CA GLY A 181 6.86 -7.25 -1.41
C GLY A 181 6.10 -7.02 -0.11
N GLY A 182 5.22 -7.96 0.23
CA GLY A 182 4.57 -8.05 1.53
C GLY A 182 5.51 -8.53 2.63
N ALA A 183 5.02 -8.52 3.87
CA ALA A 183 5.75 -9.03 5.01
C ALA A 183 6.06 -10.52 4.85
N ARG A 184 7.22 -10.94 5.36
CA ARG A 184 7.65 -12.34 5.24
C ARG A 184 6.80 -13.26 6.12
N SER A 185 6.67 -14.52 5.69
CA SER A 185 6.23 -15.60 6.57
C SER A 185 7.27 -15.87 7.64
N ARG A 186 6.82 -16.23 8.84
CA ARG A 186 7.67 -16.68 9.94
C ARG A 186 7.33 -18.10 10.33
N GLY A 187 8.29 -18.79 10.94
CA GLY A 187 8.09 -20.09 11.57
C GLY A 187 8.46 -20.02 13.05
N GLY A 188 8.12 -21.05 13.80
CA GLY A 188 8.44 -21.11 15.23
C GLY A 188 7.35 -20.50 16.10
N ASN A 189 7.72 -19.97 17.25
CA ASN A 189 6.86 -19.20 18.13
C ASN A 189 7.17 -17.71 17.88
N SER A 190 6.40 -17.06 17.02
CA SER A 190 6.68 -15.67 16.69
C SER A 190 5.44 -14.89 16.24
N THR A 191 5.44 -13.60 16.54
CA THR A 191 4.53 -12.65 15.90
C THR A 191 4.87 -12.52 14.41
N GLY A 192 3.87 -12.22 13.58
CA GLY A 192 4.08 -11.93 12.17
C GLY A 192 4.91 -10.65 11.98
N ASP A 193 5.66 -10.59 10.88
CA ASP A 193 6.37 -9.35 10.51
C ASP A 193 5.39 -8.27 10.10
N ALA A 194 5.63 -7.03 10.54
CA ALA A 194 4.93 -5.89 9.98
C ALA A 194 5.44 -5.61 8.54
N ALA A 195 4.54 -5.11 7.71
CA ALA A 195 4.87 -4.66 6.38
C ALA A 195 5.62 -3.31 6.42
N THR A 196 6.56 -3.12 5.51
CA THR A 196 7.39 -1.92 5.45
C THR A 196 7.26 -1.14 4.15
N THR A 197 6.64 -1.74 3.14
CA THR A 197 6.44 -1.12 1.82
C THR A 197 5.01 -0.59 1.73
N TYR A 198 4.81 0.61 1.21
CA TYR A 198 3.48 1.23 1.08
C TYR A 198 2.43 0.26 0.54
N GLY A 199 1.31 0.18 1.24
CA GLY A 199 0.16 -0.64 0.88
C GLY A 199 0.37 -2.15 1.01
N SER A 200 1.53 -2.66 1.41
CA SER A 200 1.75 -4.11 1.52
C SER A 200 1.13 -4.71 2.77
N GLY A 201 0.76 -5.98 2.71
CA GLY A 201 0.11 -6.71 3.79
C GLY A 201 1.08 -7.21 4.87
N GLY A 202 0.59 -7.34 6.12
CA GLY A 202 1.31 -7.90 7.26
C GLY A 202 1.36 -9.43 7.26
N GLY A 203 2.39 -10.01 7.86
CA GLY A 203 2.57 -11.46 7.98
C GLY A 203 1.72 -12.08 9.10
N GLY A 204 1.31 -13.33 8.95
CA GLY A 204 0.60 -14.08 9.97
C GLY A 204 1.51 -14.53 11.13
N GLY A 205 0.94 -14.60 12.37
CA GLY A 205 1.62 -15.14 13.54
C GLY A 205 1.77 -16.66 13.46
N THR A 206 2.65 -17.23 14.31
CA THR A 206 2.92 -18.67 14.35
C THR A 206 3.11 -19.18 15.78
N THR A 207 2.61 -20.39 16.10
CA THR A 207 2.83 -21.06 17.37
C THR A 207 3.15 -22.55 17.19
N LYS A 208 4.02 -23.08 18.05
CA LYS A 208 4.45 -24.49 18.05
C LYS A 208 3.87 -25.31 19.20
N GLN A 209 3.33 -24.65 20.24
CA GLN A 209 2.96 -25.33 21.49
C GLN A 209 1.84 -24.61 22.22
N SER A 210 1.18 -25.37 23.10
CA SER A 210 0.18 -24.85 24.04
C SER A 210 0.69 -23.68 24.88
N GLY A 211 -0.14 -22.70 25.11
CA GLY A 211 0.04 -21.67 26.13
C GLY A 211 0.34 -20.25 25.63
N SER A 212 0.70 -20.01 24.38
CA SER A 212 0.97 -18.66 23.91
C SER A 212 0.36 -18.34 22.55
N ASN A 213 -0.32 -17.19 22.49
CA ASN A 213 -0.84 -16.63 21.27
C ASN A 213 0.19 -15.66 20.64
N TYR A 214 0.30 -15.69 19.32
CA TYR A 214 1.21 -14.82 18.59
C TYR A 214 0.42 -14.01 17.56
N SER A 215 0.36 -12.71 17.74
CA SER A 215 -0.35 -11.78 16.84
C SER A 215 0.27 -11.77 15.45
N GLY A 216 -0.53 -11.43 14.45
CA GLY A 216 -0.01 -11.08 13.14
C GLY A 216 0.72 -9.72 13.15
N GLY A 217 1.47 -9.45 12.10
CA GLY A 217 2.10 -8.14 11.85
C GLY A 217 1.11 -7.15 11.25
N ALA A 218 1.34 -5.86 11.47
CA ALA A 218 0.55 -4.79 10.85
C ALA A 218 0.79 -4.72 9.33
N GLY A 219 -0.23 -4.31 8.57
CA GLY A 219 -0.07 -3.85 7.20
C GLY A 219 0.58 -2.46 7.15
N ALA A 220 1.14 -2.08 6.00
CA ALA A 220 1.71 -0.76 5.80
C ALA A 220 0.64 0.25 5.35
N ASP A 221 0.85 1.52 5.69
CA ASP A 221 0.01 2.61 5.21
C ASP A 221 0.06 2.72 3.69
N GLY A 222 -0.99 3.30 3.11
CA GLY A 222 -1.04 3.68 1.71
C GLY A 222 -0.14 4.88 1.40
N VAL A 223 -0.19 5.33 0.15
CA VAL A 223 0.52 6.52 -0.31
C VAL A 223 -0.23 7.16 -1.47
N VAL A 224 -0.16 8.49 -1.57
CA VAL A 224 -0.58 9.20 -2.78
C VAL A 224 0.61 9.99 -3.31
N ILE A 225 0.98 9.74 -4.57
CA ILE A 225 2.07 10.47 -5.24
C ILE A 225 1.50 11.21 -6.44
N VAL A 226 1.82 12.49 -6.53
CA VAL A 226 1.32 13.41 -7.56
C VAL A 226 2.52 13.98 -8.31
N TRP A 227 2.62 13.68 -9.59
CA TRP A 227 3.62 14.27 -10.48
C TRP A 227 2.96 15.44 -11.22
N GLU A 228 3.54 16.61 -11.09
CA GLU A 228 3.02 17.86 -11.67
C GLU A 228 3.64 18.09 -13.04
N ILE A 229 2.79 18.32 -14.04
CA ILE A 229 3.18 18.53 -15.44
C ILE A 229 2.78 19.93 -15.87
N ALA A 230 3.79 20.72 -16.30
CA ALA A 230 3.59 22.01 -16.96
C ALA A 230 3.31 21.85 -18.46
N GLY A 231 2.57 22.78 -19.04
CA GLY A 231 2.27 22.84 -20.47
C GLY A 231 1.57 24.12 -20.88
#